data_db1838ad994671ab3dc1160d61bdac07
#
_entry.id   db1838ad994671ab3dc1160d61bdac07
#
_cell.length_a   1.000
_cell.length_b   1.000
_cell.length_c   1.000
_cell.angle_alpha   90.00
_cell.angle_beta   90.00
_cell.angle_gamma   90.00
#
_symmetry.space_group_name_H-M   'P 1'
#
loop_
_entity.id
_entity.type
_entity.pdbx_description
1 polymer ?
#
loop_
_entity_poly.entity_id
_entity_poly.type
_entity_poly.pdbx_seq_one_letter_code
_entity_poly.pdbx_strand_id
1 'polypeptide(L)'
;MCSTLGGEMAGFDGVVLAIQKGIPNLAETCLHGFVEEAKTNVSNLLESSKNDLKSWLEALTTKQLSLNDFNSLVKTKCALAEMDALKEKGIAEIQLQNFRDGVINLIVTSVMNAIP
;
A
#
# COMPACT_ATOMS: atom_id res chain seq x y z
N MET A 1 -19.04 -22.41 0.10
CA MET A 1 -18.82 -21.68 -0.35
C MET A 1 -17.56 -21.02 -0.49
N CYS A 2 -17.44 -20.35 -1.38
CA CYS A 2 -16.28 -19.72 -1.66
C CYS A 2 -15.82 -18.86 -0.57
N SER A 3 -16.68 -18.56 0.33
CA SER A 3 -16.32 -17.63 1.38
C SER A 3 -15.17 -18.17 2.23
N THR A 4 -15.07 -19.46 2.37
CA THR A 4 -13.98 -20.02 3.17
C THR A 4 -12.64 -19.80 2.50
N LEU A 5 -12.56 -20.14 1.23
CA LEU A 5 -11.35 -19.93 0.50
C LEU A 5 -11.07 -18.45 0.38
N GLY A 6 -12.13 -17.68 0.10
CA GLY A 6 -11.99 -16.27 0.02
C GLY A 6 -11.47 -15.68 1.30
N GLY A 7 -11.83 -16.24 2.44
CA GLY A 7 -11.37 -15.75 3.71
C GLY A 7 -9.87 -15.83 3.88
N GLU A 8 -9.26 -16.91 3.39
CA GLU A 8 -7.82 -17.03 3.50
C GLU A 8 -7.09 -16.17 2.49
N MET A 9 -7.51 -16.26 1.25
CA MET A 9 -6.89 -15.46 0.23
C MET A 9 -7.13 -13.98 0.45
N ALA A 10 -8.29 -13.68 1.03
CA ALA A 10 -8.69 -12.31 1.24
C ALA A 10 -7.79 -11.57 2.21
N GLY A 11 -7.02 -12.28 3.02
CA GLY A 11 -6.08 -11.62 3.90
C GLY A 11 -5.18 -10.68 3.12
N PHE A 12 -4.49 -11.22 2.12
CA PHE A 12 -3.61 -10.39 1.30
C PHE A 12 -4.38 -9.70 0.17
N ASP A 13 -5.23 -10.44 -0.52
CA ASP A 13 -5.99 -9.87 -1.63
C ASP A 13 -6.91 -8.74 -1.16
N GLY A 14 -7.51 -8.90 0.01
CA GLY A 14 -8.34 -7.86 0.58
C GLY A 14 -7.55 -6.60 0.89
N VAL A 15 -6.32 -6.76 1.39
CA VAL A 15 -5.45 -5.63 1.64
C VAL A 15 -5.13 -4.91 0.33
N VAL A 16 -4.78 -5.65 -0.71
CA VAL A 16 -4.45 -5.06 -2.01
C VAL A 16 -5.66 -4.29 -2.56
N LEU A 17 -6.84 -4.89 -2.48
CA LEU A 17 -8.05 -4.24 -2.98
C LEU A 17 -8.35 -2.96 -2.19
N ALA A 18 -8.21 -3.01 -0.87
CA ALA A 18 -8.46 -1.84 -0.05
C ALA A 18 -7.50 -0.71 -0.39
N ILE A 19 -6.22 -1.05 -0.59
CA ILE A 19 -5.22 -0.07 -0.98
C ILE A 19 -5.59 0.52 -2.33
N GLN A 20 -5.90 -0.31 -3.31
CA GLN A 20 -6.22 0.16 -4.66
C GLN A 20 -7.46 1.03 -4.68
N LYS A 21 -8.44 0.73 -3.85
CA LYS A 21 -9.66 1.54 -3.76
C LYS A 21 -9.40 2.91 -3.16
N GLY A 22 -8.40 3.03 -2.29
CA GLY A 22 -8.07 4.29 -1.65
C GLY A 22 -7.21 5.20 -2.50
N ILE A 23 -6.56 4.66 -3.54
CA ILE A 23 -5.62 5.45 -4.33
C ILE A 23 -6.27 6.63 -5.08
N PRO A 24 -7.43 6.46 -5.75
CA PRO A 24 -8.01 7.61 -6.45
C PRO A 24 -8.26 8.80 -5.54
N ASN A 25 -8.81 8.57 -4.36
CA ASN A 25 -9.08 9.64 -3.42
C ASN A 25 -7.78 10.26 -2.92
N LEU A 26 -6.78 9.44 -2.65
CA LEU A 26 -5.48 9.90 -2.19
C LEU A 26 -4.80 10.75 -3.27
N ALA A 27 -4.87 10.30 -4.53
CA ALA A 27 -4.29 11.06 -5.63
C ALA A 27 -4.95 12.41 -5.78
N GLU A 28 -6.27 12.46 -5.67
CA GLU A 28 -6.97 13.74 -5.76
C GLU A 28 -6.56 14.67 -4.64
N THR A 29 -6.43 14.12 -3.44
CA THR A 29 -6.08 14.94 -2.27
C THR A 29 -4.65 15.44 -2.32
N CYS A 30 -3.71 14.57 -2.65
CA CYS A 30 -2.28 14.91 -2.59
C CYS A 30 -1.72 15.43 -3.89
N LEU A 31 -2.25 14.97 -5.01
CA LEU A 31 -1.69 15.28 -6.34
C LEU A 31 -2.63 16.10 -7.19
N HIS A 32 -3.85 16.32 -6.73
CA HIS A 32 -4.89 17.06 -7.47
C HIS A 32 -5.18 16.43 -8.83
N GLY A 33 -5.17 15.09 -8.87
CA GLY A 33 -5.41 14.35 -10.09
C GLY A 33 -4.34 13.30 -10.29
N PHE A 34 -4.02 13.00 -11.54
CA PHE A 34 -3.03 11.99 -11.91
C PHE A 34 -3.37 10.62 -11.33
N VAL A 35 -4.66 10.30 -11.32
CA VAL A 35 -5.15 9.06 -10.72
C VAL A 35 -4.55 7.83 -11.38
N GLU A 36 -4.49 7.83 -12.72
CA GLU A 36 -3.98 6.67 -13.45
C GLU A 36 -2.49 6.44 -13.18
N GLU A 37 -1.71 7.52 -13.15
CA GLU A 37 -0.29 7.43 -12.84
C GLU A 37 -0.08 6.96 -11.41
N ALA A 38 -0.89 7.46 -10.49
CA ALA A 38 -0.82 7.04 -9.09
C ALA A 38 -1.13 5.55 -8.96
N LYS A 39 -2.17 5.09 -9.64
CA LYS A 39 -2.54 3.67 -9.63
C LYS A 39 -1.40 2.81 -10.18
N THR A 40 -0.80 3.25 -11.27
CA THR A 40 0.31 2.51 -11.89
C THR A 40 1.47 2.39 -10.92
N ASN A 41 1.85 3.49 -10.30
CA ASN A 41 3.00 3.47 -9.38
C ASN A 41 2.73 2.61 -8.15
N VAL A 42 1.52 2.69 -7.59
CA VAL A 42 1.20 1.91 -6.41
C VAL A 42 1.07 0.42 -6.77
N SER A 43 0.49 0.11 -7.94
CA SER A 43 0.41 -1.27 -8.38
C SER A 43 1.79 -1.88 -8.55
N ASN A 44 2.73 -1.12 -9.12
CA ASN A 44 4.10 -1.59 -9.26
C ASN A 44 4.76 -1.80 -7.89
N LEU A 45 4.51 -0.91 -6.96
CA LEU A 45 5.03 -1.03 -5.61
C LEU A 45 4.49 -2.30 -4.93
N LEU A 46 3.19 -2.52 -5.04
CA LEU A 46 2.56 -3.69 -4.44
C LEU A 46 3.08 -4.97 -5.08
N GLU A 47 3.25 -4.96 -6.38
CA GLU A 47 3.75 -6.15 -7.09
C GLU A 47 5.18 -6.47 -6.68
N SER A 48 6.04 -5.47 -6.62
CA SER A 48 7.44 -5.68 -6.26
C SER A 48 7.60 -6.02 -4.78
N SER A 49 6.64 -5.64 -3.95
CA SER A 49 6.69 -5.91 -2.51
C SER A 49 5.76 -7.04 -2.09
N LYS A 50 5.20 -7.75 -3.05
CA LYS A 50 4.18 -8.76 -2.78
C LYS A 50 4.62 -9.80 -1.77
N ASN A 51 5.80 -10.37 -1.97
CA ASN A 51 6.30 -11.41 -1.08
C ASN A 51 6.57 -10.87 0.32
N ASP A 52 7.14 -9.67 0.40
CA ASP A 52 7.40 -9.04 1.68
C ASP A 52 6.10 -8.76 2.43
N LEU A 53 5.11 -8.21 1.72
CA LEU A 53 3.83 -7.91 2.34
C LEU A 53 3.13 -9.15 2.86
N LYS A 54 3.19 -10.25 2.11
CA LYS A 54 2.61 -11.50 2.55
C LYS A 54 3.31 -12.02 3.80
N SER A 55 4.64 -11.97 3.82
CA SER A 55 5.41 -12.40 4.98
C SER A 55 5.10 -11.54 6.20
N TRP A 56 5.03 -10.23 6.01
CA TRP A 56 4.75 -9.33 7.12
C TRP A 56 3.34 -9.52 7.66
N LEU A 57 2.37 -9.74 6.76
CA LEU A 57 1.00 -9.99 7.18
C LEU A 57 0.93 -11.25 8.03
N GLU A 58 1.61 -12.29 7.59
CA GLU A 58 1.66 -13.55 8.33
C GLU A 58 2.32 -13.34 9.69
N ALA A 59 3.44 -12.63 9.72
CA ALA A 59 4.15 -12.37 10.97
C ALA A 59 3.32 -11.53 11.94
N LEU A 60 2.54 -10.59 11.43
CA LEU A 60 1.64 -9.82 12.27
C LEU A 60 0.54 -10.70 12.85
N THR A 61 -0.01 -11.59 12.03
CA THR A 61 -1.07 -12.48 12.45
C THR A 61 -0.59 -13.42 13.54
N THR A 62 0.64 -13.90 13.45
CA THR A 62 1.22 -14.81 14.43
C THR A 62 1.93 -14.07 15.56
N LYS A 63 1.86 -12.74 15.54
CA LYS A 63 2.43 -11.87 16.58
C LYS A 63 3.94 -11.94 16.66
N GLN A 64 4.59 -12.30 15.56
CA GLN A 64 6.05 -12.30 15.48
C GLN A 64 6.57 -10.94 15.06
N LEU A 65 5.70 -10.05 14.59
CA LEU A 65 6.07 -8.71 14.15
C LEU A 65 5.11 -7.73 14.80
N SER A 66 5.64 -6.67 15.39
CA SER A 66 4.79 -5.64 16.00
C SER A 66 4.30 -4.65 14.92
N LEU A 67 3.23 -3.92 15.25
CA LEU A 67 2.72 -2.91 14.32
C LEU A 67 3.75 -1.80 14.11
N ASN A 68 4.51 -1.45 15.13
CA ASN A 68 5.55 -0.43 14.99
C ASN A 68 6.62 -0.88 14.01
N ASP A 69 7.05 -2.13 14.12
CA ASP A 69 8.04 -2.67 13.21
C ASP A 69 7.51 -2.76 11.80
N PHE A 70 6.24 -3.18 11.66
CA PHE A 70 5.61 -3.24 10.36
C PHE A 70 5.54 -1.86 9.72
N ASN A 71 5.15 -0.86 10.50
CA ASN A 71 5.09 0.51 10.00
C ASN A 71 6.46 0.97 9.49
N SER A 72 7.52 0.66 10.22
CA SER A 72 8.87 1.02 9.82
C SER A 72 9.28 0.32 8.52
N LEU A 73 8.91 -0.96 8.37
CA LEU A 73 9.22 -1.71 7.16
C LEU A 73 8.49 -1.13 5.96
N VAL A 74 7.22 -0.78 6.13
CA VAL A 74 6.44 -0.17 5.04
C VAL A 74 7.03 1.17 4.66
N LYS A 75 7.41 1.99 5.65
CA LYS A 75 8.03 3.28 5.38
C LYS A 75 9.27 3.13 4.53
N THR A 76 10.12 2.17 4.87
CA THR A 76 11.36 1.92 4.13
C THR A 76 11.05 1.52 2.69
N LYS A 77 10.08 0.62 2.50
CA LYS A 77 9.71 0.19 1.15
C LYS A 77 9.19 1.35 0.32
N CYS A 78 8.31 2.16 0.90
CA CYS A 78 7.73 3.28 0.18
C CYS A 78 8.78 4.36 -0.12
N ALA A 79 9.73 4.56 0.77
CA ALA A 79 10.79 5.53 0.54
C ALA A 79 11.66 5.14 -0.65
N LEU A 80 11.81 3.83 -0.88
CA LEU A 80 12.59 3.34 -2.01
C LEU A 80 11.81 3.31 -3.31
N ALA A 81 10.50 3.48 -3.25
CA ALA A 81 9.67 3.48 -4.45
C ALA A 81 9.94 4.74 -5.26
N GLU A 82 10.24 4.57 -6.54
CA GLU A 82 10.63 5.70 -7.36
C GLU A 82 9.48 6.49 -7.93
N MET A 83 8.33 5.85 -8.11
CA MET A 83 7.13 6.51 -8.62
C MET A 83 7.38 7.26 -9.93
N ASP A 84 8.02 6.53 -10.87
CA ASP A 84 8.44 7.13 -12.13
C ASP A 84 7.30 7.74 -12.94
N ALA A 85 6.14 7.07 -12.97
CA ALA A 85 5.02 7.59 -13.76
C ALA A 85 4.58 8.96 -13.26
N LEU A 86 4.61 9.17 -11.96
CA LEU A 86 4.25 10.47 -11.39
C LEU A 86 5.35 11.49 -11.62
N LYS A 87 6.60 11.07 -11.50
CA LYS A 87 7.74 11.96 -11.74
C LYS A 87 7.74 12.48 -13.18
N GLU A 88 7.35 11.65 -14.11
CA GLU A 88 7.31 12.05 -15.51
C GLU A 88 6.29 13.15 -15.76
N LYS A 89 5.31 13.30 -14.88
CA LYS A 89 4.29 14.34 -15.00
C LYS A 89 4.73 15.65 -14.37
N GLY A 90 5.94 15.71 -13.84
CA GLY A 90 6.45 16.95 -13.25
C GLY A 90 5.86 17.26 -11.88
N ILE A 91 5.42 16.23 -11.16
CA ILE A 91 4.87 16.42 -9.83
C ILE A 91 5.95 16.94 -8.88
N ALA A 92 5.62 17.96 -8.09
CA ALA A 92 6.57 18.52 -7.14
C ALA A 92 6.94 17.48 -6.08
N GLU A 93 8.18 17.55 -5.61
CA GLU A 93 8.69 16.61 -4.65
C GLU A 93 7.86 16.57 -3.36
N ILE A 94 7.39 17.74 -2.93
CA ILE A 94 6.58 17.79 -1.71
C ILE A 94 5.25 17.07 -1.90
N GLN A 95 4.67 17.14 -3.08
CA GLN A 95 3.44 16.43 -3.38
C GLN A 95 3.68 14.93 -3.45
N LEU A 96 4.81 14.52 -4.03
CA LEU A 96 5.18 13.11 -4.06
C LEU A 96 5.38 12.56 -2.65
N GLN A 97 6.02 13.35 -1.80
CA GLN A 97 6.25 12.94 -0.42
C GLN A 97 4.92 12.79 0.32
N ASN A 98 4.02 13.75 0.14
CA ASN A 98 2.70 13.66 0.77
C ASN A 98 1.94 12.44 0.28
N PHE A 99 2.06 12.14 -1.02
CA PHE A 99 1.40 10.96 -1.58
C PHE A 99 2.00 9.68 -1.00
N ARG A 100 3.34 9.60 -0.89
CA ARG A 100 3.99 8.43 -0.28
C ARG A 100 3.53 8.23 1.15
N ASP A 101 3.47 9.32 1.92
CA ASP A 101 3.01 9.23 3.30
C ASP A 101 1.57 8.71 3.36
N GLY A 102 0.72 9.17 2.45
CA GLY A 102 -0.64 8.68 2.36
C GLY A 102 -0.71 7.21 2.00
N VAL A 103 0.17 6.76 1.10
CA VAL A 103 0.23 5.35 0.72
C VAL A 103 0.65 4.50 1.92
N ILE A 104 1.63 4.96 2.69
CA ILE A 104 2.06 4.26 3.90
C ILE A 104 0.89 4.09 4.85
N ASN A 105 0.17 5.16 5.13
CA ASN A 105 -0.98 5.11 6.01
C ASN A 105 -2.06 4.18 5.48
N LEU A 106 -2.29 4.21 4.19
CA LEU A 106 -3.30 3.37 3.55
C LEU A 106 -2.93 1.89 3.68
N ILE A 107 -1.66 1.55 3.45
CA ILE A 107 -1.20 0.18 3.59
C ILE A 107 -1.35 -0.28 5.03
N VAL A 108 -0.89 0.51 5.99
CA VAL A 108 -0.95 0.14 7.40
C VAL A 108 -2.39 -0.03 7.85
N THR A 109 -3.26 0.91 7.49
CA THR A 109 -4.67 0.84 7.85
C THR A 109 -5.35 -0.39 7.24
N SER A 110 -5.06 -0.66 5.97
CA SER A 110 -5.65 -1.80 5.28
C SER A 110 -5.23 -3.12 5.92
N VAL A 111 -3.96 -3.21 6.32
CA VAL A 111 -3.46 -4.41 6.99
C VAL A 111 -4.10 -4.56 8.37
N MET A 112 -4.20 -3.46 9.12
CA MET A 112 -4.81 -3.51 10.43
C MET A 112 -6.25 -3.98 10.36
N ASN A 113 -6.97 -3.58 9.32
CA ASN A 113 -8.36 -3.99 9.14
C ASN A 113 -8.47 -5.46 8.73
N ALA A 114 -7.43 -6.01 8.15
CA ALA A 114 -7.43 -7.40 7.71
C ALA A 114 -7.03 -8.38 8.82
N ILE A 115 -6.37 -7.90 9.85
CA ILE A 115 -5.93 -8.73 10.96
C ILE A 115 -7.07 -8.90 11.97
N PRO A 116 -7.37 -10.13 12.40
CA PRO A 116 -8.46 -10.37 13.36
C PRO A 116 -8.22 -9.70 14.71
#